data_8530b308de603096a6c92e59984296db
#
_entry.id   8530b308de603096a6c92e59984296db
#
_cell.length_a   1.000
_cell.length_b   1.000
_cell.length_c   1.000
_cell.angle_alpha   90.00
_cell.angle_beta   90.00
_cell.angle_gamma   90.00
#
_symmetry.space_group_name_H-M   'P 1'
#
loop_
_entity.id
_entity.type
_entity.pdbx_description
1 polymer ?
#
loop_
_entity_poly.entity_id
_entity_poly.type
_entity_poly.pdbx_seq_one_letter_code
_entity_poly.pdbx_strand_id
1 'polypeptide(L)'
;MKVSVVIPAFNEERVLRATLTAVRHAMTAFDEVGWSSELIVCDNNSTDRTGAIAAEAGAVVVFEPVNQISRARNAGAAKATGGWLVFVDADSRPSRELFADVARTIVAGRCVAGGSTVRLDFSPFAAAVIVTVWNAISRSMRWMAGSFIFCETAAFRELGGFSLDLYAAEEIDLSRRLKRLARTRGRTVIILRRHPILTSGRKAHLYTPREALTFMLKTILQRGRTLRTARECYQWYDGRR
;
A
#
# COMPACT_ATOMS: atom_id res chain seq x y z
N MET A 1 5.12 0.58 -22.26
CA MET A 1 5.63 0.45 -20.88
C MET A 1 4.79 -0.58 -20.15
N LYS A 2 5.32 -1.25 -19.13
CA LYS A 2 4.57 -2.22 -18.31
C LYS A 2 4.50 -1.76 -16.85
N VAL A 3 3.34 -1.94 -16.20
CA VAL A 3 3.08 -1.64 -14.78
C VAL A 3 2.73 -2.93 -14.07
N SER A 4 3.34 -3.18 -12.90
CA SER A 4 3.00 -4.33 -12.05
C SER A 4 2.22 -3.85 -10.83
N VAL A 5 0.98 -4.34 -10.68
CA VAL A 5 0.16 -4.09 -9.49
C VAL A 5 0.40 -5.23 -8.51
N VAL A 6 0.81 -4.91 -7.28
CA VAL A 6 1.17 -5.85 -6.23
C VAL A 6 0.24 -5.69 -5.04
N ILE A 7 -0.40 -6.78 -4.63
CA ILE A 7 -1.34 -6.82 -3.50
C ILE A 7 -0.80 -7.79 -2.44
N PRO A 8 -0.34 -7.30 -1.28
CA PRO A 8 -0.08 -8.17 -0.14
C PRO A 8 -1.40 -8.58 0.49
N ALA A 9 -1.61 -9.86 0.75
CA ALA A 9 -2.85 -10.38 1.33
C ALA A 9 -2.57 -11.40 2.44
N PHE A 10 -3.27 -11.28 3.55
CA PHE A 10 -3.25 -12.24 4.66
C PHE A 10 -4.64 -12.38 5.24
N ASN A 11 -5.27 -13.55 5.06
CA ASN A 11 -6.62 -13.87 5.53
C ASN A 11 -7.68 -12.82 5.12
N GLU A 12 -7.75 -12.52 3.83
CA GLU A 12 -8.64 -11.49 3.27
C GLU A 12 -9.73 -12.06 2.33
N GLU A 13 -10.11 -13.35 2.50
CA GLU A 13 -11.11 -14.03 1.66
C GLU A 13 -12.42 -13.24 1.51
N ARG A 14 -12.83 -12.50 2.56
CA ARG A 14 -14.10 -11.75 2.57
C ARG A 14 -14.11 -10.53 1.66
N VAL A 15 -12.95 -9.91 1.46
CA VAL A 15 -12.86 -8.61 0.75
C VAL A 15 -12.03 -8.66 -0.52
N LEU A 16 -11.12 -9.62 -0.64
CA LEU A 16 -10.15 -9.68 -1.73
C LEU A 16 -10.81 -9.74 -3.11
N ARG A 17 -11.90 -10.48 -3.29
CA ARG A 17 -12.60 -10.57 -4.59
C ARG A 17 -13.07 -9.18 -5.07
N ALA A 18 -13.65 -8.38 -4.18
CA ALA A 18 -14.09 -7.01 -4.52
C ALA A 18 -12.90 -6.09 -4.84
N THR A 19 -11.81 -6.22 -4.09
CA THR A 19 -10.55 -5.50 -4.36
C THR A 19 -9.97 -5.86 -5.73
N LEU A 20 -9.88 -7.15 -6.06
CA LEU A 20 -9.35 -7.62 -7.35
C LEU A 20 -10.20 -7.11 -8.53
N THR A 21 -11.53 -7.13 -8.39
CA THR A 21 -12.43 -6.58 -9.40
C THR A 21 -12.18 -5.08 -9.60
N ALA A 22 -12.08 -4.31 -8.53
CA ALA A 22 -11.81 -2.87 -8.60
C ALA A 22 -10.43 -2.58 -9.21
N VAL A 23 -9.40 -3.32 -8.82
CA VAL A 23 -8.04 -3.19 -9.35
C VAL A 23 -8.01 -3.50 -10.85
N ARG A 24 -8.63 -4.59 -11.31
CA ARG A 24 -8.69 -4.92 -12.74
C ARG A 24 -9.40 -3.83 -13.56
N HIS A 25 -10.51 -3.31 -13.03
CA HIS A 25 -11.17 -2.18 -13.65
C HIS A 25 -10.26 -0.95 -13.70
N ALA A 26 -9.56 -0.64 -12.61
CA ALA A 26 -8.63 0.48 -12.57
C ALA A 26 -7.46 0.32 -13.56
N MET A 27 -6.95 -0.91 -13.74
CA MET A 27 -5.84 -1.21 -14.66
C MET A 27 -6.17 -0.86 -16.12
N THR A 28 -7.44 -0.83 -16.53
CA THR A 28 -7.83 -0.40 -17.89
C THR A 28 -7.39 1.03 -18.24
N ALA A 29 -7.12 1.86 -17.21
CA ALA A 29 -6.56 3.19 -17.44
C ALA A 29 -5.13 3.15 -18.02
N PHE A 30 -4.38 2.07 -17.81
CA PHE A 30 -3.06 1.89 -18.42
C PHE A 30 -3.19 1.48 -19.89
N ASP A 31 -4.19 0.67 -20.25
CA ASP A 31 -4.44 0.25 -21.63
C ASP A 31 -4.73 1.45 -22.53
N GLU A 32 -5.44 2.47 -22.02
CA GLU A 32 -5.75 3.71 -22.74
C GLU A 32 -4.53 4.56 -23.11
N VAL A 33 -3.42 4.40 -22.39
CA VAL A 33 -2.14 5.04 -22.72
C VAL A 33 -1.18 4.08 -23.42
N GLY A 34 -1.67 2.93 -23.89
CA GLY A 34 -0.89 1.92 -24.61
C GLY A 34 0.12 1.17 -23.72
N TRP A 35 -0.15 1.07 -22.42
CA TRP A 35 0.72 0.31 -21.51
C TRP A 35 0.12 -1.04 -21.18
N SER A 36 0.95 -2.04 -21.04
CA SER A 36 0.54 -3.34 -20.49
C SER A 36 0.60 -3.31 -18.96
N SER A 37 -0.16 -4.18 -18.33
CA SER A 37 -0.16 -4.32 -16.87
C SER A 37 -0.27 -5.77 -16.45
N GLU A 38 0.22 -6.08 -15.24
CA GLU A 38 0.09 -7.39 -14.61
C GLU A 38 -0.37 -7.24 -13.17
N LEU A 39 -1.09 -8.24 -12.68
CA LEU A 39 -1.61 -8.30 -11.33
C LEU A 39 -0.94 -9.44 -10.56
N ILE A 40 -0.30 -9.10 -9.45
CA ILE A 40 0.42 -10.03 -8.58
C ILE A 40 -0.20 -9.93 -7.19
N VAL A 41 -0.61 -11.07 -6.63
CA VAL A 41 -1.06 -11.17 -5.24
C VAL A 41 -0.05 -11.96 -4.46
N CYS A 42 0.49 -11.38 -3.40
CA CYS A 42 1.32 -12.10 -2.47
C CYS A 42 0.48 -12.61 -1.30
N ASP A 43 0.23 -13.92 -1.29
CA ASP A 43 -0.39 -14.60 -0.17
C ASP A 43 0.63 -14.75 0.96
N ASN A 44 0.44 -14.00 2.03
CA ASN A 44 1.36 -13.94 3.17
C ASN A 44 1.00 -14.99 4.23
N ASN A 45 1.03 -16.26 3.84
CA ASN A 45 0.74 -17.40 4.73
C ASN A 45 -0.71 -17.40 5.25
N SER A 46 -1.68 -17.18 4.36
CA SER A 46 -3.10 -17.25 4.71
C SER A 46 -3.54 -18.69 5.03
N THR A 47 -4.51 -18.80 5.94
CA THR A 47 -5.15 -20.07 6.34
C THR A 47 -6.56 -20.21 5.78
N ASP A 48 -7.06 -19.18 5.08
CA ASP A 48 -8.37 -19.12 4.43
C ASP A 48 -8.23 -19.28 2.90
N ARG A 49 -9.29 -18.93 2.15
CA ARG A 49 -9.31 -19.05 0.68
C ARG A 49 -8.60 -17.91 -0.06
N THR A 50 -7.84 -17.04 0.63
CA THR A 50 -7.19 -15.86 0.03
C THR A 50 -6.38 -16.21 -1.23
N GLY A 51 -5.47 -17.18 -1.15
CA GLY A 51 -4.65 -17.59 -2.29
C GLY A 51 -5.48 -18.17 -3.45
N ALA A 52 -6.50 -18.99 -3.13
CA ALA A 52 -7.41 -19.56 -4.14
C ALA A 52 -8.20 -18.45 -4.87
N ILE A 53 -8.75 -17.48 -4.14
CA ILE A 53 -9.48 -16.34 -4.72
C ILE A 53 -8.59 -15.52 -5.65
N ALA A 54 -7.32 -15.31 -5.29
CA ALA A 54 -6.37 -14.62 -6.14
C ALA A 54 -6.10 -15.38 -7.45
N ALA A 55 -5.91 -16.69 -7.37
CA ALA A 55 -5.70 -17.56 -8.54
C ALA A 55 -6.94 -17.60 -9.44
N GLU A 56 -8.14 -17.76 -8.86
CA GLU A 56 -9.43 -17.74 -9.59
C GLU A 56 -9.63 -16.41 -10.34
N ALA A 57 -9.15 -15.31 -9.78
CA ALA A 57 -9.17 -14.00 -10.43
C ALA A 57 -8.08 -13.85 -11.51
N GLY A 58 -7.25 -14.86 -11.78
CA GLY A 58 -6.18 -14.82 -12.78
C GLY A 58 -5.00 -13.92 -12.40
N ALA A 59 -4.76 -13.70 -11.11
CA ALA A 59 -3.55 -13.03 -10.63
C ALA A 59 -2.36 -14.01 -10.60
N VAL A 60 -1.16 -13.50 -10.76
CA VAL A 60 0.05 -14.24 -10.43
C VAL A 60 0.13 -14.33 -8.90
N VAL A 61 0.02 -15.53 -8.36
CA VAL A 61 0.09 -15.76 -6.91
C VAL A 61 1.52 -16.05 -6.47
N VAL A 62 2.00 -15.33 -5.47
CA VAL A 62 3.29 -15.53 -4.82
C VAL A 62 3.01 -15.92 -3.37
N PHE A 63 3.70 -16.92 -2.83
CA PHE A 63 3.57 -17.31 -1.43
C PHE A 63 4.75 -16.79 -0.60
N GLU A 64 4.46 -16.12 0.53
CA GLU A 64 5.46 -15.67 1.50
C GLU A 64 5.13 -16.29 2.88
N PRO A 65 5.97 -17.22 3.39
CA PRO A 65 5.65 -17.98 4.59
C PRO A 65 5.73 -17.19 5.90
N VAL A 66 6.41 -16.05 5.92
CA VAL A 66 6.56 -15.24 7.13
C VAL A 66 5.58 -14.09 7.14
N ASN A 67 4.68 -14.07 8.12
CA ASN A 67 3.67 -13.01 8.25
C ASN A 67 4.30 -11.67 8.58
N GLN A 68 4.58 -10.89 7.54
CA GLN A 68 5.05 -9.53 7.63
C GLN A 68 4.73 -8.78 6.32
N ILE A 69 4.03 -7.67 6.41
CA ILE A 69 3.57 -6.92 5.25
C ILE A 69 4.72 -6.46 4.34
N SER A 70 5.86 -6.08 4.93
CA SER A 70 7.08 -5.73 4.17
C SER A 70 7.58 -6.90 3.33
N ARG A 71 7.59 -8.13 3.89
CA ARG A 71 7.98 -9.35 3.17
C ARG A 71 7.03 -9.63 2.02
N ALA A 72 5.73 -9.59 2.28
CA ALA A 72 4.71 -9.81 1.26
C ALA A 72 4.84 -8.83 0.09
N ARG A 73 5.00 -7.53 0.38
CA ARG A 73 5.20 -6.52 -0.66
C ARG A 73 6.51 -6.74 -1.43
N ASN A 74 7.60 -7.06 -0.73
CA ASN A 74 8.89 -7.34 -1.36
C ASN A 74 8.85 -8.61 -2.23
N ALA A 75 8.22 -9.69 -1.75
CA ALA A 75 8.08 -10.94 -2.50
C ALA A 75 7.24 -10.72 -3.79
N GLY A 76 6.14 -9.99 -3.71
CA GLY A 76 5.36 -9.61 -4.88
C GLY A 76 6.15 -8.72 -5.85
N ALA A 77 6.89 -7.73 -5.34
CA ALA A 77 7.74 -6.86 -6.16
C ALA A 77 8.92 -7.61 -6.81
N ALA A 78 9.45 -8.64 -6.18
CA ALA A 78 10.50 -9.48 -6.76
C ALA A 78 10.00 -10.24 -8.01
N LYS A 79 8.71 -10.60 -8.06
CA LYS A 79 8.08 -11.26 -9.21
C LYS A 79 7.69 -10.28 -10.32
N ALA A 80 7.62 -8.98 -10.01
CA ALA A 80 7.19 -7.94 -10.92
C ALA A 80 8.18 -7.74 -12.10
N THR A 81 7.63 -7.61 -13.31
CA THR A 81 8.39 -7.37 -14.54
C THR A 81 8.18 -5.97 -15.12
N GLY A 82 7.24 -5.18 -14.55
CA GLY A 82 6.96 -3.81 -14.98
C GLY A 82 8.04 -2.82 -14.58
N GLY A 83 8.16 -1.74 -15.33
CA GLY A 83 9.05 -0.61 -15.03
C GLY A 83 8.55 0.23 -13.85
N TRP A 84 7.27 0.09 -13.50
CA TRP A 84 6.63 0.71 -12.36
C TRP A 84 5.87 -0.32 -11.53
N LEU A 85 5.96 -0.17 -10.21
CA LEU A 85 5.20 -0.92 -9.22
C LEU A 85 4.05 -0.06 -8.70
N VAL A 86 2.89 -0.68 -8.52
CA VAL A 86 1.74 -0.10 -7.80
C VAL A 86 1.34 -1.06 -6.70
N PHE A 87 1.55 -0.68 -5.45
CA PHE A 87 1.11 -1.46 -4.29
C PHE A 87 -0.29 -1.00 -3.88
N VAL A 88 -1.19 -1.96 -3.69
CA VAL A 88 -2.57 -1.75 -3.22
C VAL A 88 -2.85 -2.75 -2.11
N ASP A 89 -3.36 -2.31 -0.96
CA ASP A 89 -3.74 -3.23 0.11
C ASP A 89 -4.96 -4.07 -0.28
N ALA A 90 -5.05 -5.30 0.23
CA ALA A 90 -6.06 -6.29 -0.12
C ALA A 90 -7.51 -5.90 0.24
N ASP A 91 -7.71 -4.84 1.03
CA ASP A 91 -8.99 -4.26 1.42
C ASP A 91 -9.23 -2.85 0.81
N SER A 92 -8.44 -2.51 -0.22
CA SER A 92 -8.47 -1.19 -0.85
C SER A 92 -8.96 -1.26 -2.29
N ARG A 93 -9.79 -0.31 -2.70
CA ARG A 93 -10.44 -0.26 -4.02
C ARG A 93 -10.04 1.02 -4.76
N PRO A 94 -9.05 0.95 -5.65
CA PRO A 94 -8.69 2.07 -6.49
C PRO A 94 -9.80 2.33 -7.53
N SER A 95 -10.03 3.61 -7.85
CA SER A 95 -10.82 3.95 -9.02
C SER A 95 -9.96 3.96 -10.29
N ARG A 96 -10.62 3.85 -11.45
CA ARG A 96 -9.95 3.97 -12.74
C ARG A 96 -9.28 5.34 -12.92
N GLU A 97 -9.92 6.39 -12.43
CA GLU A 97 -9.40 7.76 -12.46
C GLU A 97 -8.13 7.92 -11.63
N LEU A 98 -8.01 7.20 -10.50
CA LEU A 98 -6.78 7.20 -9.71
C LEU A 98 -5.62 6.60 -10.52
N PHE A 99 -5.84 5.49 -11.23
CA PHE A 99 -4.82 4.88 -12.08
C PHE A 99 -4.49 5.76 -13.31
N ALA A 100 -5.49 6.45 -13.86
CA ALA A 100 -5.25 7.47 -14.89
C ALA A 100 -4.41 8.65 -14.37
N ASP A 101 -4.61 9.09 -13.10
CA ASP A 101 -3.75 10.09 -12.45
C ASP A 101 -2.31 9.57 -12.29
N VAL A 102 -2.14 8.29 -11.93
CA VAL A 102 -0.82 7.63 -11.89
C VAL A 102 -0.17 7.67 -13.26
N ALA A 103 -0.86 7.23 -14.31
CA ALA A 103 -0.33 7.22 -15.68
C ALA A 103 0.10 8.63 -16.13
N ARG A 104 -0.74 9.64 -15.93
CA ARG A 104 -0.40 11.05 -16.25
C ARG A 104 0.84 11.53 -15.49
N THR A 105 0.93 11.15 -14.20
CA THR A 105 2.05 11.55 -13.35
C THR A 105 3.36 10.90 -13.79
N ILE A 106 3.31 9.65 -14.21
CA ILE A 106 4.46 8.91 -14.77
C ILE A 106 4.90 9.52 -16.10
N VAL A 107 3.97 9.79 -17.01
CA VAL A 107 4.25 10.42 -18.32
C VAL A 107 4.92 11.79 -18.13
N ALA A 108 4.49 12.56 -17.13
CA ALA A 108 5.10 13.85 -16.83
C ALA A 108 6.58 13.76 -16.40
N GLY A 109 7.08 12.57 -16.03
CA GLY A 109 8.50 12.29 -15.79
C GLY A 109 9.12 12.94 -14.56
N ARG A 110 8.37 13.69 -13.78
CA ARG A 110 8.87 14.51 -12.65
C ARG A 110 8.92 13.80 -11.31
N CYS A 111 8.41 12.58 -11.21
CA CYS A 111 8.42 11.81 -9.97
C CYS A 111 9.17 10.49 -10.10
N VAL A 112 9.67 9.96 -8.99
CA VAL A 112 10.20 8.59 -8.87
C VAL A 112 9.21 7.69 -8.15
N ALA A 113 8.29 8.28 -7.38
CA ALA A 113 7.28 7.57 -6.61
C ALA A 113 6.14 8.51 -6.23
N GLY A 114 5.06 7.93 -5.73
CA GLY A 114 3.95 8.66 -5.16
C GLY A 114 2.96 7.73 -4.45
N GLY A 115 1.98 8.36 -3.84
CA GLY A 115 0.82 7.73 -3.23
C GLY A 115 -0.42 8.55 -3.52
N SER A 116 -1.51 8.25 -2.83
CA SER A 116 -2.73 9.04 -2.89
C SER A 116 -3.22 9.44 -1.49
N THR A 117 -4.10 10.42 -1.42
CA THR A 117 -4.95 10.62 -0.23
C THR A 117 -5.86 9.42 -0.02
N VAL A 118 -6.30 9.23 1.21
CA VAL A 118 -7.12 8.08 1.63
C VAL A 118 -8.54 8.52 1.91
N ARG A 119 -9.52 7.68 1.58
CA ARG A 119 -10.91 7.78 2.00
C ARG A 119 -11.37 6.42 2.53
N LEU A 120 -12.10 6.40 3.63
CA LEU A 120 -12.69 5.16 4.15
C LEU A 120 -14.04 4.90 3.48
N ASP A 121 -14.38 3.63 3.25
CA ASP A 121 -15.68 3.21 2.72
C ASP A 121 -16.81 3.42 3.74
N PHE A 122 -16.51 3.24 5.01
CA PHE A 122 -17.34 3.61 6.15
C PHE A 122 -16.46 4.28 7.20
N SER A 123 -16.94 5.38 7.80
CA SER A 123 -16.13 6.15 8.75
C SER A 123 -17.00 6.74 9.85
N PRO A 124 -16.85 6.29 11.12
CA PRO A 124 -17.28 7.08 12.26
C PRO A 124 -16.63 8.46 12.21
N PHE A 125 -17.30 9.49 12.74
CA PHE A 125 -16.81 10.88 12.71
C PHE A 125 -15.35 11.01 13.18
N ALA A 126 -14.99 10.33 14.28
CA ALA A 126 -13.61 10.33 14.79
C ALA A 126 -12.59 9.78 13.78
N ALA A 127 -12.92 8.69 13.07
CA ALA A 127 -12.06 8.12 12.06
C ALA A 127 -11.92 9.04 10.83
N ALA A 128 -12.99 9.74 10.44
CA ALA A 128 -12.95 10.73 9.37
C ALA A 128 -12.00 11.90 9.71
N VAL A 129 -12.01 12.38 10.95
CA VAL A 129 -11.06 13.40 11.43
C VAL A 129 -9.63 12.88 11.36
N ILE A 130 -9.35 11.67 11.84
CA ILE A 130 -8.01 11.07 11.79
C ILE A 130 -7.51 10.97 10.34
N VAL A 131 -8.34 10.50 9.41
CA VAL A 131 -7.99 10.40 7.99
C VAL A 131 -7.74 11.78 7.38
N THR A 132 -8.53 12.79 7.75
CA THR A 132 -8.32 14.16 7.28
C THR A 132 -6.98 14.72 7.74
N VAL A 133 -6.63 14.52 9.02
CA VAL A 133 -5.33 14.92 9.59
C VAL A 133 -4.19 14.15 8.90
N TRP A 134 -4.35 12.83 8.73
CA TRP A 134 -3.38 12.01 8.00
C TRP A 134 -3.17 12.53 6.57
N ASN A 135 -4.23 12.81 5.83
CA ASN A 135 -4.15 13.34 4.47
C ASN A 135 -3.41 14.68 4.41
N ALA A 136 -3.60 15.56 5.41
CA ALA A 136 -2.87 16.81 5.50
C ALA A 136 -1.37 16.58 5.75
N ILE A 137 -1.02 15.70 6.69
CA ILE A 137 0.37 15.30 6.99
C ILE A 137 1.00 14.63 5.77
N SER A 138 0.33 13.63 5.17
CA SER A 138 0.78 12.91 3.98
C SER A 138 1.16 13.87 2.85
N ARG A 139 0.30 14.85 2.57
CA ARG A 139 0.53 15.87 1.53
C ARG A 139 1.72 16.78 1.85
N SER A 140 1.78 17.29 3.09
CA SER A 140 2.83 18.20 3.53
C SER A 140 4.19 17.51 3.56
N MET A 141 4.23 16.33 4.18
CA MET A 141 5.47 15.56 4.36
C MET A 141 5.82 14.70 3.14
N ARG A 142 4.90 14.56 2.16
CA ARG A 142 5.01 13.61 1.04
C ARG A 142 5.28 12.19 1.53
N TRP A 143 4.52 11.75 2.54
CA TRP A 143 4.51 10.39 3.04
C TRP A 143 3.38 9.62 2.39
N MET A 144 3.72 8.53 1.73
CA MET A 144 2.74 7.67 1.07
C MET A 144 1.99 6.85 2.12
N ALA A 145 0.68 6.68 1.94
CA ALA A 145 -0.12 5.75 2.74
C ALA A 145 0.12 4.31 2.25
N GLY A 146 0.22 3.36 3.17
CA GLY A 146 0.44 1.94 2.85
C GLY A 146 -0.62 1.35 1.92
N SER A 147 -1.85 1.86 2.00
CA SER A 147 -2.97 1.41 1.16
C SER A 147 -2.80 1.69 -0.35
N PHE A 148 -1.93 2.66 -0.72
CA PHE A 148 -1.65 2.97 -2.12
C PHE A 148 -0.28 3.64 -2.29
N ILE A 149 0.63 2.94 -2.99
CA ILE A 149 1.98 3.43 -3.30
C ILE A 149 2.28 3.08 -4.76
N PHE A 150 2.87 4.02 -5.52
CA PHE A 150 3.47 3.71 -6.81
C PHE A 150 4.91 4.20 -6.86
N CYS A 151 5.80 3.46 -7.50
CA CYS A 151 7.21 3.84 -7.61
C CYS A 151 7.89 3.17 -8.82
N GLU A 152 8.98 3.78 -9.29
CA GLU A 152 9.85 3.15 -10.27
C GLU A 152 10.43 1.85 -9.71
N THR A 153 10.33 0.75 -10.46
CA THR A 153 10.87 -0.56 -10.06
C THR A 153 12.39 -0.47 -9.81
N ALA A 154 13.11 0.28 -10.63
CA ALA A 154 14.55 0.49 -10.46
C ALA A 154 14.87 1.23 -9.15
N ALA A 155 14.12 2.29 -8.80
CA ALA A 155 14.30 3.03 -7.56
C ALA A 155 13.96 2.17 -6.32
N PHE A 156 12.89 1.37 -6.41
CA PHE A 156 12.51 0.44 -5.36
C PHE A 156 13.60 -0.61 -5.10
N ARG A 157 14.14 -1.22 -6.15
CA ARG A 157 15.22 -2.22 -6.07
C ARG A 157 16.53 -1.62 -5.56
N GLU A 158 16.92 -0.44 -6.02
CA GLU A 158 18.12 0.27 -5.57
C GLU A 158 18.10 0.54 -4.07
N LEU A 159 16.91 0.83 -3.52
CA LEU A 159 16.74 1.05 -2.08
C LEU A 159 16.56 -0.24 -1.26
N GLY A 160 16.56 -1.42 -1.90
CA GLY A 160 16.34 -2.70 -1.21
C GLY A 160 14.90 -2.94 -0.77
N GLY A 161 13.92 -2.22 -1.32
CA GLY A 161 12.49 -2.41 -1.04
C GLY A 161 12.04 -1.89 0.31
N PHE A 162 10.96 -2.48 0.86
CA PHE A 162 10.48 -2.21 2.22
C PHE A 162 11.43 -2.80 3.26
N SER A 163 11.66 -2.07 4.35
CA SER A 163 12.50 -2.54 5.47
C SER A 163 11.87 -3.76 6.14
N LEU A 164 12.66 -4.81 6.34
CA LEU A 164 12.26 -6.01 7.07
C LEU A 164 12.39 -5.85 8.60
N ASP A 165 13.03 -4.77 9.06
CA ASP A 165 13.15 -4.45 10.49
C ASP A 165 11.85 -3.85 11.07
N LEU A 166 10.89 -3.47 10.20
CA LEU A 166 9.68 -2.78 10.60
C LEU A 166 8.45 -3.67 10.38
N TYR A 167 7.61 -3.73 11.40
CA TYR A 167 6.31 -4.39 11.38
C TYR A 167 5.14 -3.40 11.19
N ALA A 168 5.40 -2.10 11.31
CA ALA A 168 4.50 -1.01 10.98
C ALA A 168 5.30 0.23 10.57
N ALA A 169 4.66 1.16 9.84
CA ALA A 169 5.25 2.39 9.31
C ALA A 169 6.41 2.17 8.32
N GLU A 170 6.52 0.99 7.72
CA GLU A 170 7.48 0.64 6.67
C GLU A 170 7.29 1.51 5.42
N GLU A 171 6.07 1.96 5.14
CA GLU A 171 5.75 2.87 4.05
C GLU A 171 6.29 4.29 4.30
N ILE A 172 6.35 4.72 5.57
CA ILE A 172 6.93 6.02 5.94
C ILE A 172 8.45 5.96 5.77
N ASP A 173 9.09 4.86 6.18
CA ASP A 173 10.51 4.64 5.95
C ASP A 173 10.84 4.66 4.46
N LEU A 174 10.12 3.88 3.66
CA LEU A 174 10.28 3.86 2.20
C LEU A 174 10.06 5.24 1.60
N SER A 175 9.04 5.99 2.04
CA SER A 175 8.78 7.35 1.60
C SER A 175 9.98 8.27 1.84
N ARG A 176 10.62 8.17 3.01
CA ARG A 176 11.81 8.96 3.36
C ARG A 176 13.01 8.62 2.47
N ARG A 177 13.26 7.32 2.23
CA ARG A 177 14.33 6.85 1.37
C ARG A 177 14.11 7.26 -0.09
N LEU A 178 12.91 7.08 -0.62
CA LEU A 178 12.53 7.52 -1.98
C LEU A 178 12.63 9.05 -2.14
N LYS A 179 12.25 9.83 -1.12
CA LYS A 179 12.41 11.30 -1.17
C LYS A 179 13.89 11.73 -1.26
N ARG A 180 14.80 11.06 -0.55
CA ARG A 180 16.22 11.34 -0.64
C ARG A 180 16.73 11.02 -2.05
N LEU A 181 16.43 9.83 -2.57
CA LEU A 181 16.79 9.41 -3.91
C LEU A 181 16.20 10.33 -4.99
N ALA A 182 14.92 10.74 -4.85
CA ALA A 182 14.29 11.66 -5.78
C ALA A 182 15.05 13.00 -5.88
N ARG A 183 15.50 13.53 -4.74
CA ARG A 183 16.28 14.78 -4.70
C ARG A 183 17.61 14.67 -5.43
N THR A 184 18.35 13.56 -5.29
CA THR A 184 19.62 13.36 -6.01
C THR A 184 19.42 13.26 -7.52
N ARG A 185 18.20 12.91 -7.98
CA ARG A 185 17.83 12.80 -9.39
C ARG A 185 17.08 14.04 -9.93
N GLY A 186 16.99 15.13 -9.17
CA GLY A 186 16.22 16.32 -9.57
C GLY A 186 14.73 16.07 -9.70
N ARG A 187 14.20 15.02 -9.04
CA ARG A 187 12.81 14.55 -9.13
C ARG A 187 12.12 14.59 -7.76
N THR A 188 10.88 14.16 -7.67
CA THR A 188 10.10 14.28 -6.43
C THR A 188 9.28 13.02 -6.12
N VAL A 189 8.70 12.98 -4.92
CA VAL A 189 7.60 12.08 -4.52
C VAL A 189 6.31 12.90 -4.50
N ILE A 190 5.22 12.35 -5.06
CA ILE A 190 3.94 13.05 -5.25
C ILE A 190 2.84 12.36 -4.45
N ILE A 191 1.93 13.14 -3.85
CA ILE A 191 0.69 12.62 -3.28
C ILE A 191 -0.48 13.11 -4.14
N LEU A 192 -1.13 12.16 -4.82
CA LEU A 192 -2.33 12.38 -5.63
C LEU A 192 -3.50 12.71 -4.68
N ARG A 193 -4.29 13.72 -5.02
CA ARG A 193 -5.37 14.21 -4.15
C ARG A 193 -6.74 14.22 -4.80
N ARG A 194 -6.79 14.14 -6.13
CA ARG A 194 -8.03 14.31 -6.89
C ARG A 194 -8.95 13.09 -6.76
N HIS A 195 -8.36 11.90 -6.82
CA HIS A 195 -9.06 10.63 -6.69
C HIS A 195 -8.38 9.83 -5.55
N PRO A 196 -8.91 9.92 -4.31
CA PRO A 196 -8.35 9.20 -3.17
C PRO A 196 -8.55 7.69 -3.32
N ILE A 197 -7.61 6.90 -2.77
CA ILE A 197 -7.85 5.46 -2.61
C ILE A 197 -8.97 5.24 -1.61
N LEU A 198 -9.95 4.40 -1.97
CA LEU A 198 -10.99 3.94 -1.06
C LEU A 198 -10.47 2.70 -0.33
N THR A 199 -10.37 2.74 1.00
CA THR A 199 -9.92 1.61 1.81
C THR A 199 -10.94 1.28 2.89
N SER A 200 -10.89 0.07 3.41
CA SER A 200 -11.83 -0.39 4.42
C SER A 200 -11.67 0.36 5.75
N GLY A 201 -12.78 0.87 6.26
CA GLY A 201 -12.88 1.42 7.63
C GLY A 201 -12.95 0.33 8.71
N ARG A 202 -12.89 -0.96 8.35
CA ARG A 202 -13.04 -2.11 9.26
C ARG A 202 -12.16 -2.00 10.50
N LYS A 203 -10.89 -1.63 10.34
CA LYS A 203 -9.95 -1.49 11.46
C LYS A 203 -10.39 -0.44 12.49
N ALA A 204 -11.12 0.59 12.08
CA ALA A 204 -11.66 1.60 13.00
C ALA A 204 -12.71 1.04 13.97
N HIS A 205 -13.30 -0.12 13.69
CA HIS A 205 -14.23 -0.81 14.57
C HIS A 205 -13.58 -1.91 15.42
N LEU A 206 -12.43 -2.42 14.98
CA LEU A 206 -11.73 -3.52 15.67
C LEU A 206 -10.93 -3.04 16.88
N TYR A 207 -10.54 -1.76 16.89
CA TYR A 207 -9.67 -1.20 17.94
C TYR A 207 -10.30 0.04 18.55
N THR A 208 -10.23 0.12 19.87
CA THR A 208 -10.75 1.28 20.60
C THR A 208 -9.83 2.50 20.45
N PRO A 209 -10.34 3.73 20.57
CA PRO A 209 -9.51 4.93 20.60
C PRO A 209 -8.41 4.90 21.68
N ARG A 210 -8.67 4.22 22.80
CA ARG A 210 -7.69 4.03 23.90
C ARG A 210 -6.53 3.15 23.45
N GLU A 211 -6.78 2.04 22.74
CA GLU A 211 -5.74 1.15 22.21
C GLU A 211 -4.87 1.92 21.19
N ALA A 212 -5.49 2.68 20.29
CA ALA A 212 -4.77 3.49 19.31
C ALA A 212 -3.89 4.57 19.98
N LEU A 213 -4.42 5.28 20.99
CA LEU A 213 -3.67 6.28 21.73
C LEU A 213 -2.50 5.67 22.51
N THR A 214 -2.74 4.53 23.18
CA THR A 214 -1.70 3.80 23.93
C THR A 214 -0.57 3.36 23.01
N PHE A 215 -0.90 2.81 21.84
CA PHE A 215 0.10 2.43 20.84
C PHE A 215 0.91 3.64 20.36
N MET A 216 0.25 4.75 20.07
CA MET A 216 0.91 5.98 19.63
C MET A 216 1.86 6.54 20.71
N LEU A 217 1.38 6.67 21.95
CA LEU A 217 2.19 7.17 23.07
C LEU A 217 3.40 6.25 23.33
N LYS A 218 3.19 4.93 23.33
CA LYS A 218 4.27 3.95 23.51
C LYS A 218 5.31 4.06 22.38
N THR A 219 4.85 4.23 21.14
CA THR A 219 5.75 4.40 19.97
C THR A 219 6.58 5.67 20.09
N ILE A 220 6.01 6.78 20.56
CA ILE A 220 6.73 8.04 20.78
C ILE A 220 7.74 7.88 21.92
N LEU A 221 7.31 7.37 23.08
CA LEU A 221 8.18 7.19 24.26
C LEU A 221 9.35 6.25 23.99
N GLN A 222 9.12 5.17 23.24
CA GLN A 222 10.15 4.20 22.89
C GLN A 222 10.93 4.57 21.60
N ARG A 223 10.76 5.78 21.08
CA ARG A 223 11.44 6.27 19.86
C ARG A 223 11.31 5.32 18.67
N GLY A 224 10.12 4.75 18.49
CA GLY A 224 9.78 3.85 17.37
C GLY A 224 10.26 2.40 17.54
N ARG A 225 10.81 1.99 18.70
CA ARG A 225 11.20 0.58 18.93
C ARG A 225 10.02 -0.38 18.85
N THR A 226 8.80 0.06 19.26
CA THR A 226 7.55 -0.67 19.13
C THR A 226 7.27 -1.14 17.69
N LEU A 227 7.71 -0.37 16.68
CA LEU A 227 7.47 -0.68 15.27
C LEU A 227 8.31 -1.86 14.76
N ARG A 228 9.27 -2.37 15.56
CA ARG A 228 10.20 -3.41 15.17
C ARG A 228 9.82 -4.82 15.63
N THR A 229 8.68 -4.99 16.28
CA THR A 229 8.22 -6.32 16.74
C THR A 229 6.76 -6.54 16.42
N ALA A 230 6.42 -7.73 15.89
CA ALA A 230 5.04 -8.10 15.56
C ALA A 230 4.12 -8.02 16.79
N ARG A 231 4.59 -8.44 17.97
CA ARG A 231 3.83 -8.42 19.22
C ARG A 231 3.38 -7.02 19.63
N GLU A 232 4.23 -6.02 19.39
CA GLU A 232 3.90 -4.63 19.70
C GLU A 232 2.98 -4.02 18.64
N CYS A 233 3.09 -4.47 17.38
CA CYS A 233 2.25 -4.06 16.25
C CYS A 233 0.99 -4.94 16.12
N TYR A 234 0.41 -5.36 17.25
CA TYR A 234 -0.72 -6.30 17.31
C TYR A 234 -1.90 -5.90 16.40
N GLN A 235 -2.15 -4.62 16.19
CA GLN A 235 -3.22 -4.10 15.32
C GLN A 235 -3.15 -4.61 13.87
N TRP A 236 -2.01 -5.13 13.44
CA TRP A 236 -1.81 -5.70 12.10
C TRP A 236 -1.66 -7.23 12.13
N TYR A 237 -1.32 -7.82 13.31
CA TYR A 237 -0.87 -9.21 13.41
C TYR A 237 -1.65 -10.08 14.40
N ASP A 238 -2.61 -9.53 15.18
CA ASP A 238 -3.37 -10.27 16.18
C ASP A 238 -4.53 -11.12 15.62
N GLY A 239 -4.72 -11.14 14.30
CA GLY A 239 -5.72 -11.95 13.62
C GLY A 239 -7.16 -11.43 13.69
N ARG A 240 -7.43 -10.30 14.32
CA ARG A 240 -8.77 -9.67 14.26
C ARG A 240 -9.07 -9.23 12.83
N ARG A 241 -10.22 -9.73 12.24
CA ARG A 241 -10.61 -9.51 10.84
C ARG A 241 -12.10 -9.15 10.71
#